data_72f4b2357d55a8caeef54bf1d7a5fec1
#
_entry.id   72f4b2357d55a8caeef54bf1d7a5fec1
#
_cell.length_a   1.000
_cell.length_b   1.000
_cell.length_c   1.000
_cell.angle_alpha   90.00
_cell.angle_beta   90.00
_cell.angle_gamma   90.00
#
_symmetry.space_group_name_H-M   'P 1'
#
loop_
_entity.id
_entity.type
_entity.pdbx_description
1 polymer ?
#
loop_
_entity_poly.entity_id
_entity_poly.type
_entity_poly.pdbx_seq_one_letter_code
_entity_poly.pdbx_strand_id
1 'polypeptide(L)'
;MAKASDFEGKKQDELFYFVDYSPEEAERVGYSNYSYWGSVIQNFLKHKAAVVCLFLFLFLVIFSFIALAIGKYDYQTLVTDSSLAFQKPNGEYWFGTDNLGRDYWCQVWYATQVSIRLALIVAVGESILGVIIGLIWGYVRSLDRFFTEL
;
A
#
# COMPACT_ATOMS: atom_id res chain seq x y z
N MET A 1 -6.38 -37.72 12.73
CA MET A 1 -7.45 -38.60 12.19
C MET A 1 -7.78 -39.62 13.27
N ALA A 2 -8.82 -39.39 14.05
CA ALA A 2 -9.34 -40.37 14.99
C ALA A 2 -10.06 -41.46 14.18
N LYS A 3 -9.74 -42.73 14.45
CA LYS A 3 -10.31 -43.86 13.74
C LYS A 3 -11.81 -43.96 14.04
N ALA A 4 -12.62 -44.13 13.00
CA ALA A 4 -14.07 -44.34 13.08
C ALA A 4 -14.50 -45.50 13.98
N SER A 5 -13.57 -46.41 14.32
CA SER A 5 -13.79 -47.57 15.19
C SER A 5 -13.96 -47.26 16.69
N ASP A 6 -13.64 -46.03 17.13
CA ASP A 6 -13.74 -45.65 18.56
C ASP A 6 -15.13 -45.17 18.96
N PHE A 7 -16.03 -45.03 17.99
CA PHE A 7 -17.40 -44.55 18.23
C PHE A 7 -18.48 -45.64 18.30
N GLU A 8 -18.15 -46.87 17.94
CA GLU A 8 -19.12 -47.96 17.80
C GLU A 8 -19.57 -48.59 19.11
N GLY A 9 -19.05 -48.16 20.27
CA GLY A 9 -19.37 -48.76 21.59
C GLY A 9 -20.01 -47.85 22.60
N LYS A 10 -20.14 -46.52 22.32
CA LYS A 10 -20.75 -45.59 23.27
C LYS A 10 -22.24 -45.47 23.02
N LYS A 11 -23.07 -45.64 24.08
CA LYS A 11 -24.49 -45.38 24.01
C LYS A 11 -24.72 -43.96 23.57
N GLN A 12 -25.71 -43.75 22.70
CA GLN A 12 -26.07 -42.44 22.09
C GLN A 12 -26.27 -41.34 23.15
N ASP A 13 -26.66 -41.69 24.36
CA ASP A 13 -26.89 -40.77 25.50
C ASP A 13 -25.58 -40.27 26.13
N GLU A 14 -24.44 -40.88 25.86
CA GLU A 14 -23.12 -40.39 26.34
C GLU A 14 -22.42 -39.45 25.36
N LEU A 15 -22.91 -39.40 24.11
CA LEU A 15 -22.35 -38.56 23.04
C LEU A 15 -22.89 -37.14 23.07
N PHE A 16 -24.06 -36.94 23.67
CA PHE A 16 -24.73 -35.65 23.76
C PHE A 16 -25.14 -35.40 25.20
N TYR A 17 -24.39 -34.57 25.91
CA TYR A 17 -24.86 -34.01 27.19
C TYR A 17 -25.11 -32.53 27.02
N PHE A 18 -26.18 -32.03 27.59
CA PHE A 18 -26.46 -30.59 27.60
C PHE A 18 -25.46 -29.93 28.51
N VAL A 19 -24.65 -29.05 27.95
CA VAL A 19 -23.80 -28.15 28.74
C VAL A 19 -24.70 -27.13 29.38
N ASP A 20 -24.63 -27.01 30.72
CA ASP A 20 -25.38 -25.98 31.46
C ASP A 20 -25.04 -24.61 30.90
N TYR A 21 -26.07 -23.92 30.42
CA TYR A 21 -25.91 -22.58 29.85
C TYR A 21 -25.62 -21.59 30.97
N SER A 22 -24.38 -21.19 31.14
CA SER A 22 -24.02 -20.07 32.00
C SER A 22 -24.01 -18.79 31.16
N PRO A 23 -24.91 -17.83 31.43
CA PRO A 23 -24.95 -16.57 30.71
C PRO A 23 -23.63 -15.79 30.84
N GLU A 24 -22.88 -15.97 31.91
CA GLU A 24 -21.58 -15.36 32.13
C GLU A 24 -20.49 -15.90 31.21
N GLU A 25 -20.56 -17.18 30.80
CA GLU A 25 -19.62 -17.75 29.81
C GLU A 25 -19.98 -17.36 28.38
N ALA A 26 -21.26 -17.21 28.06
CA ALA A 26 -21.73 -16.74 26.77
C ALA A 26 -21.35 -15.27 26.52
N GLU A 27 -21.35 -14.42 27.55
CA GLU A 27 -20.86 -13.03 27.42
C GLU A 27 -19.34 -12.95 27.27
N ARG A 28 -18.56 -13.90 27.80
CA ARG A 28 -17.10 -13.93 27.67
C ARG A 28 -16.62 -14.27 26.25
N VAL A 29 -17.42 -14.94 25.46
CA VAL A 29 -17.07 -15.32 24.08
C VAL A 29 -17.13 -14.13 23.12
N GLY A 30 -17.77 -13.01 23.52
CA GLY A 30 -17.99 -11.84 22.66
C GLY A 30 -16.84 -10.86 22.55
N TYR A 31 -15.90 -10.83 23.45
CA TYR A 31 -14.78 -9.88 23.43
C TYR A 31 -13.48 -10.58 23.07
N SER A 32 -13.33 -10.91 21.82
CA SER A 32 -12.01 -11.13 21.25
C SER A 32 -11.24 -9.81 21.33
N ASN A 33 -10.24 -9.73 22.21
CA ASN A 33 -9.24 -8.66 22.26
C ASN A 33 -8.34 -8.70 21.00
N TYR A 34 -8.97 -8.97 19.85
CA TYR A 34 -8.28 -9.07 18.58
C TYR A 34 -8.08 -7.65 18.06
N SER A 35 -6.91 -7.09 18.32
CA SER A 35 -6.54 -5.82 17.71
C SER A 35 -6.49 -6.02 16.18
N TYR A 36 -7.53 -5.59 15.48
CA TYR A 36 -7.63 -5.66 14.02
C TYR A 36 -6.35 -5.13 13.36
N TRP A 37 -5.89 -3.97 13.78
CA TRP A 37 -4.67 -3.36 13.26
C TRP A 37 -3.41 -4.18 13.54
N GLY A 38 -3.32 -4.76 14.74
CA GLY A 38 -2.19 -5.65 15.09
C GLY A 38 -2.13 -6.87 14.19
N SER A 39 -3.27 -7.48 13.89
CA SER A 39 -3.35 -8.62 13.00
C SER A 39 -3.01 -8.27 11.54
N VAL A 40 -3.51 -7.13 11.06
CA VAL A 40 -3.20 -6.65 9.70
C VAL A 40 -1.70 -6.43 9.55
N ILE A 41 -1.07 -5.74 10.50
CA ILE A 41 0.38 -5.50 10.47
C ILE A 41 1.17 -6.81 10.55
N GLN A 42 0.80 -7.72 11.46
CA GLN A 42 1.48 -9.00 11.57
C GLN A 42 1.37 -9.85 10.29
N ASN A 43 0.18 -9.89 9.68
CA ASN A 43 -0.01 -10.59 8.43
C ASN A 43 0.76 -9.95 7.27
N PHE A 44 0.80 -8.62 7.21
CA PHE A 44 1.60 -7.89 6.24
C PHE A 44 3.10 -8.19 6.38
N LEU A 45 3.63 -8.17 7.60
CA LEU A 45 5.04 -8.46 7.89
C LEU A 45 5.44 -9.91 7.59
N LYS A 46 4.49 -10.86 7.60
CA LYS A 46 4.75 -12.25 7.16
C LYS A 46 5.02 -12.36 5.66
N HIS A 47 4.50 -11.45 4.86
CA HIS A 47 4.73 -11.42 3.42
C HIS A 47 6.04 -10.69 3.09
N LYS A 48 7.14 -11.43 3.05
CA LYS A 48 8.49 -10.89 2.79
C LYS A 48 8.56 -10.01 1.54
N ALA A 49 7.88 -10.40 0.46
CA ALA A 49 7.84 -9.62 -0.77
C ALA A 49 7.19 -8.25 -0.56
N ALA A 50 6.08 -8.17 0.17
CA ALA A 50 5.39 -6.91 0.46
C ALA A 50 6.27 -5.96 1.31
N VAL A 51 6.98 -6.52 2.30
CA VAL A 51 7.90 -5.75 3.15
C VAL A 51 9.06 -5.20 2.33
N VAL A 52 9.65 -6.00 1.43
CA VAL A 52 10.73 -5.55 0.54
C VAL A 52 10.24 -4.44 -0.39
N CYS A 53 9.07 -4.59 -1.01
CA CYS A 53 8.49 -3.55 -1.87
C CYS A 53 8.22 -2.25 -1.11
N LEU A 54 7.67 -2.34 0.11
CA LEU A 54 7.45 -1.18 0.96
C LEU A 54 8.76 -0.47 1.30
N PHE A 55 9.79 -1.25 1.67
CA PHE A 55 11.10 -0.70 1.99
C PHE A 55 11.74 0.01 0.78
N LEU A 56 11.70 -0.61 -0.41
CA LEU A 56 12.18 0.00 -1.65
C LEU A 56 11.42 1.28 -1.99
N PHE A 57 10.11 1.28 -1.83
CA PHE A 57 9.29 2.46 -2.07
C PHE A 57 9.66 3.61 -1.11
N LEU A 58 9.73 3.35 0.19
CA LEU A 58 10.13 4.34 1.18
C LEU A 58 11.55 4.85 0.94
N PHE A 59 12.46 3.95 0.57
CA PHE A 59 13.82 4.32 0.19
C PHE A 59 13.83 5.30 -0.99
N LEU A 60 13.09 5.02 -2.06
CA LEU A 60 13.00 5.92 -3.22
C LEU A 60 12.42 7.29 -2.86
N VAL A 61 11.38 7.31 -2.03
CA VAL A 61 10.77 8.56 -1.57
C VAL A 61 11.79 9.39 -0.78
N ILE A 62 12.40 8.81 0.24
CA ILE A 62 13.38 9.50 1.09
C ILE A 62 14.60 9.94 0.27
N PHE A 63 15.09 9.03 -0.59
CA PHE A 63 16.24 9.30 -1.44
C PHE A 63 15.97 10.45 -2.42
N SER A 64 14.76 10.58 -2.95
CA SER A 64 14.37 11.69 -3.83
C SER A 64 14.55 13.06 -3.16
N PHE A 65 14.22 13.17 -1.87
CA PHE A 65 14.42 14.42 -1.14
C PHE A 65 15.89 14.69 -0.84
N ILE A 66 16.63 13.66 -0.44
CA ILE A 66 18.05 13.76 -0.13
C ILE A 66 18.84 14.07 -1.41
N ALA A 67 18.54 13.39 -2.51
CA ALA A 67 19.24 13.55 -3.78
C ALA A 67 19.11 14.98 -4.36
N LEU A 68 17.94 15.60 -4.18
CA LEU A 68 17.75 16.99 -4.58
C LEU A 68 18.51 17.95 -3.66
N ALA A 69 18.58 17.65 -2.34
CA ALA A 69 19.34 18.47 -1.39
C ALA A 69 20.87 18.40 -1.58
N ILE A 70 21.37 17.26 -2.11
CA ILE A 70 22.78 17.07 -2.45
C ILE A 70 23.12 17.71 -3.80
N GLY A 71 22.13 17.90 -4.67
CA GLY A 71 22.32 18.54 -5.97
C GLY A 71 22.94 19.92 -5.82
N LYS A 72 23.98 20.17 -6.59
CA LYS A 72 24.74 21.44 -6.53
C LYS A 72 24.01 22.59 -7.22
N TYR A 73 23.10 22.29 -8.11
CA TYR A 73 22.45 23.25 -8.98
C TYR A 73 20.96 23.28 -8.75
N ASP A 74 20.38 24.47 -8.85
CA ASP A 74 18.93 24.62 -8.81
C ASP A 74 18.31 24.15 -10.12
N TYR A 75 17.28 23.31 -10.02
CA TYR A 75 16.54 22.77 -11.18
C TYR A 75 15.84 23.84 -12.02
N GLN A 76 15.64 25.05 -11.47
CA GLN A 76 14.99 26.18 -12.13
C GLN A 76 15.97 27.14 -12.81
N THR A 77 17.24 27.07 -12.45
CA THR A 77 18.22 28.00 -13.02
C THR A 77 18.47 27.68 -14.49
N LEU A 78 17.97 28.56 -15.36
CA LEU A 78 18.31 28.55 -16.77
C LEU A 78 19.79 28.96 -16.91
N VAL A 79 20.65 28.02 -17.17
CA VAL A 79 22.03 28.34 -17.53
C VAL A 79 22.01 28.83 -18.97
N THR A 80 22.22 30.10 -19.17
CA THR A 80 22.21 30.75 -20.51
C THR A 80 23.48 30.44 -21.30
N ASP A 81 24.39 29.66 -20.75
CA ASP A 81 25.66 29.36 -21.35
C ASP A 81 25.56 28.14 -22.26
N SER A 82 25.52 28.38 -23.56
CA SER A 82 25.44 27.33 -24.58
C SER A 82 26.62 26.33 -24.52
N SER A 83 27.73 26.69 -23.89
CA SER A 83 28.89 25.79 -23.74
C SER A 83 28.62 24.61 -22.78
N LEU A 84 27.63 24.75 -21.91
CA LEU A 84 27.23 23.74 -20.93
C LEU A 84 26.16 22.78 -21.47
N ALA A 85 25.64 23.02 -22.68
CA ALA A 85 24.61 22.17 -23.28
C ALA A 85 25.20 20.81 -23.69
N PHE A 86 24.42 19.73 -23.46
CA PHE A 86 24.74 18.36 -23.86
C PHE A 86 26.09 17.82 -23.33
N GLN A 87 26.50 18.26 -22.16
CA GLN A 87 27.68 17.68 -21.54
C GLN A 87 27.43 16.24 -21.11
N LYS A 88 28.43 15.38 -21.35
CA LYS A 88 28.43 14.00 -20.90
C LYS A 88 28.55 13.93 -19.38
N PRO A 89 28.08 12.83 -18.74
CA PRO A 89 28.30 12.59 -17.32
C PRO A 89 29.76 12.81 -16.93
N ASN A 90 29.98 13.64 -15.93
CA ASN A 90 31.31 13.99 -15.41
C ASN A 90 31.27 14.18 -13.88
N GLY A 91 32.37 14.51 -13.25
CA GLY A 91 32.48 14.71 -11.80
C GLY A 91 31.65 15.91 -11.26
N GLU A 92 31.23 16.82 -12.13
CA GLU A 92 30.43 17.98 -11.79
C GLU A 92 28.95 17.74 -12.05
N TYR A 93 28.61 17.18 -13.21
CA TYR A 93 27.26 16.79 -13.65
C TYR A 93 27.16 15.29 -13.74
N TRP A 94 26.66 14.64 -12.72
CA TRP A 94 26.66 13.17 -12.62
C TRP A 94 25.85 12.49 -13.72
N PHE A 95 24.77 13.09 -14.17
CA PHE A 95 23.95 12.60 -15.28
C PHE A 95 24.12 13.44 -16.56
N GLY A 96 25.11 14.36 -16.55
CA GLY A 96 25.27 15.31 -17.64
C GLY A 96 24.25 16.43 -17.62
N THR A 97 24.21 17.20 -18.74
CA THR A 97 23.33 18.35 -18.88
C THR A 97 22.36 18.19 -20.03
N ASP A 98 21.24 18.91 -19.97
CA ASP A 98 20.25 18.95 -21.04
C ASP A 98 20.65 19.96 -22.15
N ASN A 99 19.74 20.19 -23.11
CA ASN A 99 19.91 21.14 -24.19
C ASN A 99 19.98 22.61 -23.71
N LEU A 100 19.57 22.88 -22.46
CA LEU A 100 19.60 24.21 -21.84
C LEU A 100 20.76 24.32 -20.81
N GLY A 101 21.64 23.34 -20.73
CA GLY A 101 22.75 23.30 -19.76
C GLY A 101 22.34 23.01 -18.33
N ARG A 102 21.11 22.54 -18.09
CA ARG A 102 20.63 22.21 -16.74
C ARG A 102 21.07 20.83 -16.31
N ASP A 103 21.34 20.65 -15.03
CA ASP A 103 21.77 19.39 -14.46
C ASP A 103 20.62 18.35 -14.49
N TYR A 104 20.84 17.24 -15.20
CA TYR A 104 19.89 16.14 -15.28
C TYR A 104 19.63 15.46 -13.94
N TRP A 105 20.62 15.40 -13.05
CA TRP A 105 20.44 14.86 -11.73
C TRP A 105 19.33 15.58 -10.97
N CYS A 106 19.43 16.89 -10.89
CA CYS A 106 18.44 17.71 -10.21
C CYS A 106 17.07 17.62 -10.86
N GLN A 107 17.00 17.59 -12.19
CA GLN A 107 15.73 17.47 -12.91
C GLN A 107 15.02 16.14 -12.65
N VAL A 108 15.74 15.03 -12.69
CA VAL A 108 15.17 13.69 -12.46
C VAL A 108 14.59 13.58 -11.07
N TRP A 109 15.32 14.01 -10.05
CA TRP A 109 14.84 13.90 -8.66
C TRP A 109 13.72 14.90 -8.35
N TYR A 110 13.76 16.08 -8.94
CA TYR A 110 12.64 17.02 -8.84
C TYR A 110 11.38 16.46 -9.52
N ALA A 111 11.50 15.95 -10.74
CA ALA A 111 10.39 15.32 -11.44
C ALA A 111 9.81 14.13 -10.68
N THR A 112 10.66 13.35 -10.01
CA THR A 112 10.25 12.25 -9.14
C THR A 112 9.39 12.75 -7.98
N GLN A 113 9.78 13.84 -7.31
CA GLN A 113 8.98 14.43 -6.23
C GLN A 113 7.62 14.93 -6.72
N VAL A 114 7.59 15.60 -7.88
CA VAL A 114 6.34 16.06 -8.49
C VAL A 114 5.42 14.88 -8.81
N SER A 115 5.98 13.81 -9.38
CA SER A 115 5.23 12.59 -9.70
C SER A 115 4.65 11.91 -8.47
N ILE A 116 5.43 11.81 -7.37
CA ILE A 116 4.96 11.24 -6.11
C ILE A 116 3.81 12.07 -5.53
N ARG A 117 3.92 13.41 -5.54
CA ARG A 117 2.86 14.31 -5.05
C ARG A 117 1.58 14.14 -5.88
N LEU A 118 1.73 14.11 -7.21
CA LEU A 118 0.59 13.91 -8.11
C LEU A 118 -0.07 12.56 -7.88
N ALA A 119 0.73 11.49 -7.78
CA ALA A 119 0.23 10.14 -7.51
C ALA A 119 -0.57 10.06 -6.19
N LEU A 120 -0.11 10.74 -5.14
CA LEU A 120 -0.85 10.80 -3.87
C LEU A 120 -2.19 11.52 -4.01
N ILE A 121 -2.23 12.64 -4.71
CA ILE A 121 -3.48 13.40 -4.94
C ILE A 121 -4.47 12.54 -5.72
N VAL A 122 -4.01 11.89 -6.79
CA VAL A 122 -4.85 11.00 -7.61
C VAL A 122 -5.34 9.81 -6.78
N ALA A 123 -4.47 9.13 -6.04
CA ALA A 123 -4.82 7.96 -5.23
C ALA A 123 -5.89 8.30 -4.16
N VAL A 124 -5.78 9.47 -3.51
CA VAL A 124 -6.80 9.93 -2.56
C VAL A 124 -8.13 10.21 -3.28
N GLY A 125 -8.07 10.90 -4.43
CA GLY A 125 -9.26 11.17 -5.23
C GLY A 125 -9.97 9.90 -5.69
N GLU A 126 -9.23 8.94 -6.25
CA GLU A 126 -9.76 7.65 -6.67
C GLU A 126 -10.34 6.85 -5.50
N SER A 127 -9.68 6.87 -4.34
CA SER A 127 -10.18 6.18 -3.15
C SER A 127 -11.53 6.75 -2.68
N ILE A 128 -11.66 8.07 -2.64
CA ILE A 128 -12.91 8.73 -2.25
C ILE A 128 -14.01 8.40 -3.25
N LEU A 129 -13.74 8.54 -4.55
CA LEU A 129 -14.71 8.21 -5.59
C LEU A 129 -15.11 6.73 -5.56
N GLY A 130 -14.13 5.83 -5.39
CA GLY A 130 -14.38 4.40 -5.28
C GLY A 130 -15.28 4.03 -4.10
N VAL A 131 -15.06 4.65 -2.94
CA VAL A 131 -15.93 4.45 -1.76
C VAL A 131 -17.35 4.98 -2.02
N ILE A 132 -17.48 6.18 -2.59
CA ILE A 132 -18.80 6.76 -2.89
C ILE A 132 -19.56 5.88 -3.87
N ILE A 133 -18.92 5.49 -4.98
CA ILE A 133 -19.55 4.64 -6.01
C ILE A 133 -19.88 3.27 -5.43
N GLY A 134 -18.97 2.68 -4.66
CA GLY A 134 -19.18 1.39 -4.00
C GLY A 134 -20.36 1.40 -3.01
N LEU A 135 -20.51 2.48 -2.23
CA LEU A 135 -21.63 2.66 -1.32
C LEU A 135 -22.96 2.84 -2.07
N ILE A 136 -22.97 3.64 -3.14
CA ILE A 136 -24.16 3.81 -3.97
C ILE A 136 -24.57 2.48 -4.60
N TRP A 137 -23.60 1.74 -5.13
CA TRP A 137 -23.85 0.42 -5.71
C TRP A 137 -24.39 -0.57 -4.68
N GLY A 138 -23.76 -0.65 -3.51
CA GLY A 138 -24.20 -1.58 -2.45
C GLY A 138 -25.59 -1.23 -1.87
N TYR A 139 -25.97 0.05 -1.88
CA TYR A 139 -27.26 0.50 -1.34
C TYR A 139 -28.40 0.41 -2.35
N VAL A 140 -28.14 0.67 -3.64
CA VAL A 140 -29.17 0.73 -4.69
C VAL A 140 -29.25 -0.61 -5.44
N ARG A 141 -30.15 -1.49 -4.99
CA ARG A 141 -30.42 -2.82 -5.59
C ARG A 141 -30.73 -2.80 -7.09
N SER A 142 -31.21 -1.66 -7.61
CA SER A 142 -31.54 -1.49 -9.02
C SER A 142 -30.32 -1.37 -9.92
N LEU A 143 -29.22 -0.84 -9.40
CA LEU A 143 -27.95 -0.71 -10.12
C LEU A 143 -27.22 -2.05 -10.25
N ASP A 144 -27.38 -2.94 -9.27
CA ASP A 144 -26.79 -4.28 -9.29
C ASP A 144 -27.24 -5.09 -10.51
N ARG A 145 -28.53 -4.99 -10.86
CA ARG A 145 -29.11 -5.66 -12.05
C ARG A 145 -28.56 -5.09 -13.36
N PHE A 146 -28.35 -3.78 -13.44
CA PHE A 146 -27.84 -3.13 -14.65
C PHE A 146 -26.39 -3.50 -14.95
N PHE A 147 -25.55 -3.65 -13.93
CA PHE A 147 -24.12 -3.98 -14.09
C PHE A 147 -23.84 -5.49 -14.14
N THR A 148 -24.79 -6.35 -13.72
CA THR A 148 -24.63 -7.81 -13.81
C THR A 148 -25.10 -8.37 -15.17
N GLU A 149 -25.92 -7.62 -15.92
CA GLU A 149 -26.41 -8.00 -17.24
C GLU A 149 -25.56 -7.43 -18.41
N LEU A 150 -24.50 -6.68 -18.14
CA LEU A 150 -23.56 -6.10 -19.11
C LEU A 150 -22.27 -6.88 -19.14
#